data_107d35f40388c1ef265fa64d39fe3823
#
_entry.id   107d35f40388c1ef265fa64d39fe3823
#
_cell.length_a   1.000
_cell.length_b   1.000
_cell.length_c   1.000
_cell.angle_alpha   90.00
_cell.angle_beta   90.00
_cell.angle_gamma   90.00
#
_symmetry.space_group_name_H-M   'P 1'
#
loop_
_entity.id
_entity.type
_entity.pdbx_description
1 polymer ?
#
loop_
_entity_poly.entity_id
_entity_poly.type
_entity_poly.pdbx_seq_one_letter_code
_entity_poly.pdbx_strand_id
1 'polypeptide(L)'
;MSQIAKRAKKGSLIIMVQGNVTTEKLIKDNTVIGRISDMQEVDIKLDSPLMSRVHGQIYRNEDKYYYADNNSTNGTYVDGQFYKGHAAVAELNEGSVIEIKSKNDAGVLIIFSMFDYSRQKWNCRFLEDGMTSQIYIGRLVGPENIQIPSVQISRQHGVFTRTTNGWIYQDLGSRNGTFINRKAVRGAVRLNEKDIIQIINIKIIYTRGMLIYNLPNAGCELKIDNISKVVKCPKSDPSYKSGNGKKCILDRVSVTIEPSEFVAVLGGSGAGKTTFLNCINGYEEATSGAVYMDGINLYEHKDTLKKQIGYVPQEDLLRNGISVRKTLEYIARMRLPADVEKNERNARIDQTFDMLGLDAKCQASDVKKVSGGQRKRVSIASELVSDPPILFLDEPTSGLDPETETNLIASLRQLAHTHEKTVIVITHTLKNIDMFDKILFFAPGGKLCFAGSPDEAYELFQVKDMTDVYKLIREYTAEFEQNYRESCMR
;
A
#
# COMPACT_ATOMS: atom_id res chain seq x y z
N MET A 1 -27.22 11.10 -16.24
CA MET A 1 -25.85 10.66 -15.89
C MET A 1 -25.87 10.34 -14.40
N SER A 2 -25.76 9.06 -14.04
CA SER A 2 -25.71 8.65 -12.65
C SER A 2 -24.40 9.19 -12.03
N GLN A 3 -24.51 9.84 -10.89
CA GLN A 3 -23.36 10.23 -10.09
C GLN A 3 -22.59 8.94 -9.78
N ILE A 4 -21.34 8.83 -10.28
CA ILE A 4 -20.43 7.81 -9.78
C ILE A 4 -20.22 8.17 -8.31
N ALA A 5 -20.91 7.44 -7.45
CA ALA A 5 -20.74 7.60 -6.01
C ALA A 5 -19.28 7.29 -5.71
N LYS A 6 -18.52 8.30 -5.30
CA LYS A 6 -17.17 8.12 -4.74
C LYS A 6 -17.30 7.00 -3.71
N ARG A 7 -16.64 5.86 -3.93
CA ARG A 7 -16.40 4.91 -2.84
C ARG A 7 -15.56 5.64 -1.82
N ALA A 8 -16.23 6.31 -0.89
CA ALA A 8 -15.58 7.01 0.19
C ALA A 8 -14.61 6.05 0.88
N LYS A 9 -13.35 6.44 1.04
CA LYS A 9 -12.39 5.68 1.85
C LYS A 9 -13.05 5.38 3.17
N LYS A 10 -13.28 4.10 3.45
CA LYS A 10 -13.86 3.66 4.72
C LYS A 10 -12.70 3.36 5.64
N GLY A 11 -12.65 4.05 6.76
CA GLY A 11 -11.66 3.82 7.80
C GLY A 11 -11.77 2.42 8.40
N SER A 12 -10.84 2.09 9.25
CA SER A 12 -10.84 0.85 10.04
C SER A 12 -10.50 1.12 11.49
N LEU A 13 -10.80 0.15 12.32
CA LEU A 13 -10.49 0.14 13.74
C LEU A 13 -9.51 -0.98 14.04
N ILE A 14 -8.46 -0.68 14.80
CA ILE A 14 -7.61 -1.68 15.46
C ILE A 14 -8.09 -1.76 16.90
N ILE A 15 -8.61 -2.90 17.29
CA ILE A 15 -9.29 -3.08 18.57
C ILE A 15 -8.50 -4.05 19.43
N MET A 16 -8.14 -3.63 20.63
CA MET A 16 -7.50 -4.49 21.61
C MET A 16 -8.42 -4.69 22.83
N VAL A 17 -8.69 -5.95 23.13
CA VAL A 17 -9.43 -6.39 24.31
C VAL A 17 -8.61 -7.48 24.99
N GLN A 18 -8.24 -7.29 26.26
CA GLN A 18 -7.48 -8.27 27.06
C GLN A 18 -6.20 -8.80 26.35
N GLY A 19 -5.49 -7.94 25.63
CA GLY A 19 -4.26 -8.29 24.90
C GLY A 19 -4.47 -8.94 23.53
N ASN A 20 -5.72 -9.28 23.16
CA ASN A 20 -6.06 -9.73 21.81
C ASN A 20 -6.30 -8.54 20.91
N VAL A 21 -5.67 -8.53 19.74
CA VAL A 21 -5.82 -7.46 18.75
C VAL A 21 -6.62 -7.97 17.56
N THR A 22 -7.71 -7.27 17.24
CA THR A 22 -8.54 -7.52 16.06
C THR A 22 -8.68 -6.24 15.24
N THR A 23 -9.14 -6.38 14.00
CA THR A 23 -9.39 -5.23 13.13
C THR A 23 -10.78 -5.31 12.54
N GLU A 24 -11.44 -4.16 12.46
CA GLU A 24 -12.78 -4.03 11.89
C GLU A 24 -12.82 -2.91 10.86
N LYS A 25 -13.43 -3.17 9.72
CA LYS A 25 -13.66 -2.17 8.68
C LYS A 25 -14.93 -1.39 8.97
N LEU A 26 -14.87 -0.07 8.89
CA LEU A 26 -16.04 0.79 8.96
C LEU A 26 -16.82 0.75 7.63
N ILE A 27 -17.82 -0.13 7.55
CA ILE A 27 -18.61 -0.35 6.31
C ILE A 27 -19.77 0.64 6.22
N LYS A 28 -20.36 1.01 7.35
CA LYS A 28 -21.52 1.91 7.46
C LYS A 28 -21.07 3.34 7.78
N ASP A 29 -21.87 4.31 7.36
CA ASP A 29 -21.64 5.71 7.75
C ASP A 29 -21.91 5.97 9.23
N ASN A 30 -22.65 5.07 9.90
CA ASN A 30 -22.79 5.02 11.33
C ASN A 30 -22.56 3.58 11.81
N THR A 31 -21.58 3.38 12.69
CA THR A 31 -21.18 2.09 13.24
C THR A 31 -21.33 2.12 14.74
N VAL A 32 -22.20 1.29 15.27
CA VAL A 32 -22.50 1.19 16.71
C VAL A 32 -21.60 0.15 17.36
N ILE A 33 -20.97 0.51 18.48
CA ILE A 33 -20.04 -0.33 19.25
C ILE A 33 -20.64 -0.63 20.62
N GLY A 34 -20.58 -1.89 21.02
CA GLY A 34 -21.13 -2.29 22.34
C GLY A 34 -20.66 -3.66 22.79
N ARG A 35 -21.13 -4.05 23.99
CA ARG A 35 -20.83 -5.36 24.56
C ARG A 35 -21.63 -6.46 23.88
N ILE A 36 -21.05 -7.64 23.75
CA ILE A 36 -21.76 -8.86 23.30
C ILE A 36 -23.00 -9.07 24.17
N SER A 37 -24.16 -9.08 23.54
CA SER A 37 -25.43 -9.42 24.18
C SER A 37 -26.42 -9.98 23.17
N ASP A 38 -27.34 -10.85 23.62
CA ASP A 38 -28.35 -11.47 22.75
C ASP A 38 -29.54 -10.52 22.45
N MET A 39 -29.62 -9.38 23.14
CA MET A 39 -30.81 -8.53 23.12
C MET A 39 -30.68 -7.24 22.29
N GLN A 40 -29.51 -6.87 21.77
CA GLN A 40 -29.35 -5.63 21.02
C GLN A 40 -28.43 -5.83 19.82
N GLU A 41 -28.85 -5.33 18.65
CA GLU A 41 -28.00 -5.27 17.47
C GLU A 41 -27.01 -4.12 17.61
N VAL A 42 -25.74 -4.45 17.76
CA VAL A 42 -24.60 -3.55 17.59
C VAL A 42 -23.74 -4.07 16.44
N ASP A 43 -23.11 -3.16 15.73
CA ASP A 43 -22.31 -3.51 14.56
C ASP A 43 -21.00 -4.18 14.97
N ILE A 44 -20.34 -3.65 16.00
CA ILE A 44 -19.09 -4.19 16.55
C ILE A 44 -19.33 -4.64 17.99
N LYS A 45 -19.24 -5.95 18.19
CA LYS A 45 -19.49 -6.61 19.48
C LYS A 45 -18.17 -6.95 20.16
N LEU A 46 -17.92 -6.32 21.33
CA LEU A 46 -16.69 -6.53 22.09
C LEU A 46 -16.97 -7.24 23.41
N ASP A 47 -16.17 -8.25 23.72
CA ASP A 47 -16.29 -9.02 24.96
C ASP A 47 -15.51 -8.32 26.09
N SER A 48 -16.16 -7.34 26.71
CA SER A 48 -15.60 -6.64 27.86
C SER A 48 -16.72 -6.23 28.84
N PRO A 49 -16.58 -6.54 30.13
CA PRO A 49 -17.55 -6.13 31.15
C PRO A 49 -17.58 -4.62 31.35
N LEU A 50 -16.56 -3.89 30.93
CA LEU A 50 -16.50 -2.43 31.03
C LEU A 50 -17.37 -1.73 30.00
N MET A 51 -17.80 -2.43 28.96
CA MET A 51 -18.64 -1.87 27.91
C MET A 51 -20.13 -1.97 28.27
N SER A 52 -20.86 -0.92 27.97
CA SER A 52 -22.33 -0.94 27.94
C SER A 52 -22.83 -1.75 26.76
N ARG A 53 -24.06 -2.27 26.77
CA ARG A 53 -24.66 -3.03 25.66
C ARG A 53 -24.63 -2.24 24.36
N VAL A 54 -24.98 -0.95 24.41
CA VAL A 54 -24.72 0.06 23.39
C VAL A 54 -23.83 1.08 24.06
N HIS A 55 -22.56 1.14 23.69
CA HIS A 55 -21.58 1.98 24.38
C HIS A 55 -21.37 3.33 23.69
N GLY A 56 -21.15 3.29 22.39
CA GLY A 56 -20.94 4.47 21.59
C GLY A 56 -21.08 4.17 20.10
N GLN A 57 -20.89 5.19 19.29
CA GLN A 57 -20.98 5.06 17.84
C GLN A 57 -19.90 5.89 17.16
N ILE A 58 -19.39 5.36 16.04
CA ILE A 58 -18.53 6.09 15.12
C ILE A 58 -19.36 6.42 13.89
N TYR A 59 -19.43 7.68 13.56
CA TYR A 59 -20.15 8.12 12.37
C TYR A 59 -19.31 9.05 11.52
N ARG A 60 -19.66 9.07 10.24
CA ARG A 60 -19.03 9.90 9.24
C ARG A 60 -19.94 11.07 8.89
N ASN A 61 -19.35 12.26 8.85
CA ASN A 61 -19.99 13.45 8.31
C ASN A 61 -19.04 14.07 7.30
N GLU A 62 -19.47 14.13 6.04
CA GLU A 62 -18.60 14.47 4.90
C GLU A 62 -17.35 13.58 4.84
N ASP A 63 -16.16 14.16 4.95
CA ASP A 63 -14.88 13.44 4.92
C ASP A 63 -14.27 13.22 6.32
N LYS A 64 -15.01 13.55 7.38
CA LYS A 64 -14.55 13.45 8.76
C LYS A 64 -15.28 12.36 9.53
N TYR A 65 -14.57 11.74 10.43
CA TYR A 65 -15.14 10.76 11.36
C TYR A 65 -15.25 11.32 12.76
N TYR A 66 -16.28 10.89 13.47
CA TYR A 66 -16.60 11.34 14.81
C TYR A 66 -16.95 10.14 15.68
N TYR A 67 -16.61 10.24 16.96
CA TYR A 67 -17.09 9.33 18.00
C TYR A 67 -18.08 10.05 18.89
N ALA A 68 -19.19 9.39 19.23
CA ALA A 68 -20.15 9.85 20.23
C ALA A 68 -20.42 8.74 21.26
N ASP A 69 -20.34 9.08 22.53
CA ASP A 69 -20.72 8.17 23.62
C ASP A 69 -22.25 8.05 23.70
N ASN A 70 -22.76 6.85 23.81
CA ASN A 70 -24.21 6.57 23.81
C ASN A 70 -24.79 6.51 25.24
N ASN A 71 -24.41 7.46 26.06
CA ASN A 71 -24.75 7.52 27.48
C ASN A 71 -24.31 6.26 28.24
N SER A 72 -23.10 5.82 28.00
CA SER A 72 -22.53 4.61 28.54
C SER A 72 -22.32 4.70 30.05
N THR A 73 -22.24 3.56 30.72
CA THR A 73 -22.07 3.50 32.20
C THR A 73 -20.74 4.13 32.63
N ASN A 74 -19.65 3.79 31.92
CA ASN A 74 -18.29 4.19 32.30
C ASN A 74 -17.79 5.43 31.57
N GLY A 75 -18.46 5.86 30.49
CA GLY A 75 -17.96 6.89 29.59
C GLY A 75 -16.77 6.39 28.75
N THR A 76 -16.27 7.25 27.92
CA THR A 76 -15.20 6.95 26.96
C THR A 76 -14.14 8.05 27.00
N TYR A 77 -12.89 7.68 26.90
CA TYR A 77 -11.80 8.63 26.67
C TYR A 77 -11.45 8.60 25.18
N VAL A 78 -11.42 9.74 24.53
CA VAL A 78 -10.90 9.88 23.17
C VAL A 78 -9.70 10.81 23.24
N ASP A 79 -8.55 10.29 22.84
CA ASP A 79 -7.28 11.03 22.88
C ASP A 79 -6.94 11.61 24.27
N GLY A 80 -7.35 10.88 25.32
CA GLY A 80 -7.16 11.27 26.72
C GLY A 80 -8.22 12.22 27.28
N GLN A 81 -9.12 12.76 26.47
CA GLN A 81 -10.25 13.58 26.91
C GLN A 81 -11.48 12.71 27.18
N PHE A 82 -12.17 12.97 28.29
CA PHE A 82 -13.34 12.21 28.70
C PHE A 82 -14.62 12.69 28.02
N TYR A 83 -15.39 11.74 27.50
CA TYR A 83 -16.68 11.96 26.84
C TYR A 83 -17.74 11.05 27.49
N LYS A 84 -18.91 11.60 27.79
CA LYS A 84 -20.06 10.85 28.29
C LYS A 84 -21.35 11.54 27.89
N GLY A 85 -22.26 10.74 27.29
CA GLY A 85 -23.58 11.20 26.85
C GLY A 85 -23.58 11.71 25.39
N HIS A 86 -24.75 11.68 24.77
CA HIS A 86 -24.95 11.93 23.32
C HIS A 86 -24.48 13.29 22.82
N ALA A 87 -24.40 14.30 23.68
CA ALA A 87 -23.95 15.64 23.28
C ALA A 87 -22.43 15.78 23.19
N ALA A 88 -21.68 14.79 23.71
CA ALA A 88 -20.21 14.82 23.73
C ALA A 88 -19.65 14.08 22.53
N VAL A 89 -19.17 14.84 21.54
CA VAL A 89 -18.66 14.32 20.26
C VAL A 89 -17.17 14.64 20.13
N ALA A 90 -16.38 13.63 19.76
CA ALA A 90 -14.96 13.76 19.46
C ALA A 90 -14.70 13.59 17.95
N GLU A 91 -13.94 14.47 17.34
CA GLU A 91 -13.43 14.27 15.97
C GLU A 91 -12.31 13.24 16.01
N LEU A 92 -12.35 12.26 15.09
CA LEU A 92 -11.35 11.21 14.97
C LEU A 92 -10.40 11.52 13.82
N ASN A 93 -9.11 11.51 14.12
CA ASN A 93 -8.02 11.67 13.18
C ASN A 93 -7.23 10.36 13.07
N GLU A 94 -6.33 10.25 12.09
CA GLU A 94 -5.43 9.11 11.97
C GLU A 94 -4.68 8.86 13.29
N GLY A 95 -4.80 7.64 13.83
CA GLY A 95 -4.21 7.26 15.10
C GLY A 95 -4.97 7.74 16.35
N SER A 96 -6.18 8.29 16.23
CA SER A 96 -7.01 8.62 17.40
C SER A 96 -7.30 7.38 18.24
N VAL A 97 -7.15 7.52 19.56
CA VAL A 97 -7.26 6.42 20.52
C VAL A 97 -8.54 6.59 21.34
N ILE A 98 -9.43 5.61 21.23
CA ILE A 98 -10.67 5.50 22.01
C ILE A 98 -10.44 4.47 23.10
N GLU A 99 -10.70 4.84 24.36
CA GLU A 99 -10.45 4.01 25.52
C GLU A 99 -11.69 3.89 26.40
N ILE A 100 -12.01 2.65 26.74
CA ILE A 100 -13.00 2.34 27.78
C ILE A 100 -12.24 1.63 28.90
N LYS A 101 -12.06 2.32 30.04
CA LYS A 101 -11.23 1.86 31.16
C LYS A 101 -11.90 2.04 32.49
N SER A 102 -11.49 1.24 33.46
CA SER A 102 -11.78 1.44 34.89
C SER A 102 -10.46 1.75 35.63
N LYS A 103 -10.59 2.08 36.92
CA LYS A 103 -9.41 2.38 37.78
C LYS A 103 -8.40 1.22 37.84
N ASN A 104 -8.86 -0.02 37.63
CA ASN A 104 -8.09 -1.24 37.90
C ASN A 104 -7.91 -2.15 36.66
N ASP A 105 -8.43 -1.75 35.49
CA ASP A 105 -8.43 -2.59 34.30
C ASP A 105 -8.04 -1.77 33.06
N ALA A 106 -7.14 -2.32 32.25
CA ALA A 106 -6.68 -1.72 30.99
C ALA A 106 -7.83 -1.52 29.98
N GLY A 107 -8.90 -2.30 30.12
CA GLY A 107 -10.15 -2.11 29.39
C GLY A 107 -10.06 -2.42 27.91
N VAL A 108 -10.82 -1.66 27.14
CA VAL A 108 -10.86 -1.73 25.69
C VAL A 108 -10.08 -0.55 25.12
N LEU A 109 -9.18 -0.82 24.19
CA LEU A 109 -8.46 0.17 23.40
C LEU A 109 -8.86 0.02 21.94
N ILE A 110 -9.29 1.12 21.32
CA ILE A 110 -9.62 1.16 19.89
C ILE A 110 -8.79 2.27 19.25
N ILE A 111 -8.04 1.94 18.22
CA ILE A 111 -7.29 2.92 17.42
C ILE A 111 -8.03 3.10 16.11
N PHE A 112 -8.40 4.33 15.81
CA PHE A 112 -9.02 4.69 14.55
C PHE A 112 -7.97 4.91 13.47
N SER A 113 -8.24 4.44 12.25
CA SER A 113 -7.43 4.73 11.08
C SER A 113 -8.29 5.12 9.88
N MET A 114 -7.82 6.08 9.12
CA MET A 114 -8.37 6.45 7.81
C MET A 114 -8.06 5.40 6.73
N PHE A 115 -7.15 4.46 7.00
CA PHE A 115 -6.75 3.39 6.11
C PHE A 115 -7.51 2.10 6.43
N ASP A 116 -7.68 1.23 5.44
CA ASP A 116 -8.29 -0.10 5.64
C ASP A 116 -7.22 -1.11 6.08
N TYR A 117 -7.16 -1.36 7.38
CA TYR A 117 -6.29 -2.39 7.97
C TYR A 117 -7.02 -3.70 8.29
N SER A 118 -8.27 -3.87 7.86
CA SER A 118 -9.10 -5.02 8.21
C SER A 118 -8.55 -6.37 7.75
N ARG A 119 -7.68 -6.37 6.72
CA ARG A 119 -7.02 -7.58 6.22
C ARG A 119 -5.69 -7.88 6.90
N GLN A 120 -5.17 -6.98 7.73
CA GLN A 120 -3.86 -7.12 8.35
C GLN A 120 -3.99 -7.79 9.72
N LYS A 121 -3.02 -8.66 10.03
CA LYS A 121 -2.88 -9.23 11.37
C LYS A 121 -2.05 -8.29 12.22
N TRP A 122 -2.59 -7.93 13.36
CA TRP A 122 -1.95 -7.06 14.34
C TRP A 122 -1.60 -7.84 15.59
N ASN A 123 -0.49 -7.47 16.21
CA ASN A 123 -0.01 -8.00 17.47
C ASN A 123 0.25 -6.85 18.43
N CYS A 124 0.37 -7.15 19.71
CA CYS A 124 0.81 -6.19 20.72
C CYS A 124 2.00 -6.72 21.52
N ARG A 125 2.86 -5.81 21.95
CA ARG A 125 3.95 -6.06 22.88
C ARG A 125 3.91 -5.02 23.99
N PHE A 126 3.73 -5.45 25.22
CA PHE A 126 3.86 -4.59 26.40
C PHE A 126 5.34 -4.30 26.66
N LEU A 127 5.67 -3.04 26.88
CA LEU A 127 7.02 -2.58 27.18
C LEU A 127 7.27 -2.48 28.69
N GLU A 128 6.21 -2.43 29.48
CA GLU A 128 6.25 -2.21 30.95
C GLU A 128 6.11 -3.50 31.73
N ASP A 129 6.79 -4.57 31.34
CA ASP A 129 6.87 -5.81 32.10
C ASP A 129 7.83 -5.75 33.30
N GLY A 130 8.47 -4.60 33.52
CA GLY A 130 9.37 -4.34 34.65
C GLY A 130 10.78 -4.97 34.52
N MET A 131 10.98 -5.90 33.61
CA MET A 131 12.22 -6.69 33.50
C MET A 131 13.10 -6.30 32.30
N THR A 132 12.52 -5.76 31.23
CA THR A 132 13.22 -5.55 29.97
C THR A 132 13.63 -4.09 29.79
N SER A 133 14.93 -3.81 29.67
CA SER A 133 15.46 -2.48 29.38
C SER A 133 15.60 -2.21 27.88
N GLN A 134 15.64 -3.26 27.06
CA GLN A 134 15.78 -3.17 25.61
C GLN A 134 14.95 -4.23 24.90
N ILE A 135 14.26 -3.84 23.83
CA ILE A 135 13.50 -4.72 22.94
C ILE A 135 13.99 -4.47 21.52
N TYR A 136 14.55 -5.49 20.90
CA TYR A 136 14.99 -5.42 19.51
C TYR A 136 13.82 -5.71 18.55
N ILE A 137 13.88 -5.08 17.39
CA ILE A 137 13.03 -5.43 16.26
C ILE A 137 13.90 -5.84 15.09
N GLY A 138 13.54 -6.94 14.43
CA GLY A 138 14.33 -7.44 13.31
C GLY A 138 13.84 -8.76 12.76
N ARG A 139 14.50 -9.24 11.72
CA ARG A 139 14.18 -10.51 11.05
C ARG A 139 14.61 -11.73 11.87
N LEU A 140 15.75 -11.63 12.53
CA LEU A 140 16.33 -12.70 13.36
C LEU A 140 16.72 -12.13 14.72
N VAL A 141 15.74 -11.94 15.58
CA VAL A 141 15.89 -11.54 16.99
C VAL A 141 15.29 -12.64 17.87
N GLY A 142 15.77 -12.79 19.09
CA GLY A 142 15.28 -13.82 20.01
C GLY A 142 13.78 -13.64 20.38
N PRO A 143 13.15 -14.66 21.00
CA PRO A 143 11.72 -14.70 21.27
C PRO A 143 11.22 -13.56 22.19
N GLU A 144 12.13 -12.99 22.98
CA GLU A 144 11.85 -11.81 23.84
C GLU A 144 11.68 -10.50 23.06
N ASN A 145 11.91 -10.54 21.74
CA ASN A 145 11.96 -9.38 20.88
C ASN A 145 10.82 -9.40 19.84
N ILE A 146 10.74 -8.38 18.99
CA ILE A 146 9.75 -8.29 17.92
C ILE A 146 10.35 -8.87 16.65
N GLN A 147 10.04 -10.13 16.37
CA GLN A 147 10.53 -10.79 15.16
C GLN A 147 9.59 -10.56 13.98
N ILE A 148 10.14 -10.06 12.89
CA ILE A 148 9.42 -9.78 11.63
C ILE A 148 10.02 -10.66 10.52
N PRO A 149 9.33 -11.72 10.08
CA PRO A 149 9.86 -12.69 9.12
C PRO A 149 9.81 -12.17 7.67
N SER A 150 10.60 -11.15 7.36
CA SER A 150 10.73 -10.59 6.00
C SER A 150 12.18 -10.36 5.64
N VAL A 151 12.57 -10.79 4.42
CA VAL A 151 13.93 -10.57 3.88
C VAL A 151 14.28 -9.08 3.68
N GLN A 152 13.30 -8.21 3.69
CA GLN A 152 13.51 -6.76 3.62
C GLN A 152 13.88 -6.15 4.96
N ILE A 153 13.64 -6.85 6.06
CA ILE A 153 14.00 -6.42 7.41
C ILE A 153 15.41 -6.91 7.74
N SER A 154 16.25 -6.03 8.25
CA SER A 154 17.59 -6.40 8.74
C SER A 154 17.47 -7.35 9.92
N ARG A 155 18.49 -8.21 10.16
CA ARG A 155 18.49 -9.17 11.30
C ARG A 155 18.19 -8.47 12.61
N GLN A 156 18.90 -7.38 12.87
CA GLN A 156 18.63 -6.41 13.94
C GLN A 156 18.35 -5.08 13.24
N HIS A 157 17.07 -4.71 13.12
CA HIS A 157 16.67 -3.51 12.39
C HIS A 157 16.74 -2.28 13.27
N GLY A 158 16.25 -2.40 14.50
CA GLY A 158 16.22 -1.32 15.47
C GLY A 158 16.06 -1.83 16.89
N VAL A 159 16.11 -0.91 17.83
CA VAL A 159 15.99 -1.20 19.26
C VAL A 159 15.15 -0.15 19.97
N PHE A 160 14.23 -0.60 20.79
CA PHE A 160 13.53 0.19 21.79
C PHE A 160 14.28 0.10 23.10
N THR A 161 14.65 1.22 23.70
CA THR A 161 15.41 1.26 24.95
C THR A 161 14.65 2.09 25.99
N ARG A 162 14.52 1.54 27.19
CA ARG A 162 13.91 2.24 28.34
C ARG A 162 14.91 3.24 28.92
N THR A 163 14.45 4.45 29.15
CA THR A 163 15.20 5.52 29.81
C THR A 163 14.43 6.04 31.01
N THR A 164 15.07 6.86 31.82
CA THR A 164 14.39 7.57 32.95
C THR A 164 13.22 8.45 32.48
N ASN A 165 13.24 8.88 31.22
CA ASN A 165 12.27 9.80 30.64
C ASN A 165 11.32 9.12 29.64
N GLY A 166 11.14 7.78 29.70
CA GLY A 166 10.31 7.01 28.78
C GLY A 166 11.13 6.18 27.80
N TRP A 167 10.51 5.74 26.72
CA TRP A 167 11.13 4.89 25.71
C TRP A 167 11.73 5.71 24.56
N ILE A 168 12.86 5.24 24.05
CA ILE A 168 13.50 5.73 22.84
C ILE A 168 13.57 4.61 21.81
N TYR A 169 13.49 4.97 20.53
CA TYR A 169 13.76 4.08 19.41
C TYR A 169 15.03 4.50 18.69
N GLN A 170 15.83 3.53 18.28
CA GLN A 170 17.03 3.75 17.46
C GLN A 170 17.06 2.75 16.31
N ASP A 171 17.24 3.23 15.09
CA ASP A 171 17.58 2.41 13.93
C ASP A 171 19.06 1.99 14.02
N LEU A 172 19.33 0.69 13.84
CA LEU A 172 20.68 0.12 13.98
C LEU A 172 21.46 0.08 12.65
N GLY A 173 21.23 1.06 11.77
CA GLY A 173 21.83 1.10 10.46
C GLY A 173 21.15 0.15 9.48
N SER A 174 19.85 0.02 9.59
CA SER A 174 19.08 -0.89 8.78
C SER A 174 19.15 -0.54 7.29
N ARG A 175 18.94 -1.54 6.41
CA ARG A 175 19.02 -1.34 4.95
C ARG A 175 17.93 -0.43 4.42
N ASN A 176 16.70 -0.61 4.90
CA ASN A 176 15.52 0.08 4.40
C ASN A 176 15.09 1.27 5.27
N GLY A 177 15.81 1.52 6.37
CA GLY A 177 15.55 2.63 7.26
C GLY A 177 14.22 2.51 8.03
N THR A 178 14.04 3.45 8.95
CA THR A 178 12.83 3.59 9.76
C THR A 178 12.32 5.02 9.67
N PHE A 179 11.01 5.18 9.69
CA PHE A 179 10.36 6.48 9.79
C PHE A 179 9.54 6.55 11.08
N ILE A 180 9.50 7.70 11.72
CA ILE A 180 8.60 8.00 12.84
C ILE A 180 7.78 9.22 12.43
N ASN A 181 6.45 9.07 12.41
CA ASN A 181 5.52 10.12 11.95
C ASN A 181 5.94 10.70 10.58
N ARG A 182 6.28 9.82 9.64
CA ARG A 182 6.75 10.12 8.27
C ARG A 182 8.11 10.82 8.16
N LYS A 183 8.83 10.99 9.27
CA LYS A 183 10.20 11.56 9.28
C LYS A 183 11.22 10.44 9.41
N ALA A 184 12.25 10.45 8.56
CA ALA A 184 13.32 9.46 8.62
C ALA A 184 14.09 9.53 9.95
N VAL A 185 14.29 8.39 10.59
CA VAL A 185 15.03 8.29 11.85
C VAL A 185 16.53 8.44 11.57
N ARG A 186 17.15 9.39 12.28
CA ARG A 186 18.60 9.67 12.20
C ARG A 186 19.18 9.66 13.62
N GLY A 187 19.36 8.48 14.21
CA GLY A 187 19.82 8.34 15.60
C GLY A 187 18.71 7.90 16.54
N ALA A 188 18.89 8.14 17.84
CA ALA A 188 17.90 7.80 18.85
C ALA A 188 16.77 8.85 18.90
N VAL A 189 15.53 8.41 18.86
CA VAL A 189 14.34 9.26 18.90
C VAL A 189 13.49 8.88 20.11
N ARG A 190 13.14 9.85 20.94
CA ARG A 190 12.20 9.65 22.05
C ARG A 190 10.80 9.42 21.51
N LEU A 191 10.14 8.37 22.02
CA LEU A 191 8.77 8.04 21.66
C LEU A 191 7.78 8.83 22.52
N ASN A 192 6.76 9.36 21.86
CA ASN A 192 5.62 10.00 22.47
C ASN A 192 4.36 9.16 22.19
N GLU A 193 3.32 9.34 23.02
CA GLU A 193 2.03 8.71 22.79
C GLU A 193 1.54 8.96 21.35
N LYS A 194 1.08 7.90 20.70
CA LYS A 194 0.57 7.85 19.32
C LYS A 194 1.64 7.96 18.23
N ASP A 195 2.94 7.91 18.58
CA ASP A 195 3.95 7.85 17.54
C ASP A 195 3.76 6.60 16.67
N ILE A 196 3.78 6.80 15.37
CA ILE A 196 3.71 5.73 14.37
C ILE A 196 5.12 5.51 13.82
N ILE A 197 5.69 4.36 14.16
CA ILE A 197 6.98 3.91 13.64
C ILE A 197 6.68 3.07 12.41
N GLN A 198 7.30 3.40 11.29
CA GLN A 198 7.11 2.69 10.02
C GLN A 198 8.42 2.10 9.52
N ILE A 199 8.40 0.81 9.25
CA ILE A 199 9.50 0.06 8.63
C ILE A 199 8.94 -0.63 7.40
N ILE A 200 9.23 -0.12 6.20
CA ILE A 200 8.62 -0.56 4.95
C ILE A 200 7.10 -0.38 5.03
N ASN A 201 6.31 -1.45 4.90
CA ASN A 201 4.85 -1.47 5.05
C ASN A 201 4.38 -1.88 6.46
N ILE A 202 5.32 -2.09 7.39
CA ILE A 202 5.00 -2.40 8.78
C ILE A 202 4.78 -1.11 9.53
N LYS A 203 3.67 -1.02 10.24
CA LYS A 203 3.36 0.09 11.13
C LYS A 203 3.35 -0.40 12.56
N ILE A 204 3.98 0.37 13.44
CA ILE A 204 4.08 0.11 14.87
C ILE A 204 3.59 1.36 15.57
N ILE A 205 2.54 1.24 16.32
CA ILE A 205 1.92 2.33 17.07
C ILE A 205 2.40 2.22 18.52
N TYR A 206 3.07 3.26 19.01
CA TYR A 206 3.44 3.34 20.42
C TYR A 206 2.33 4.02 21.20
N THR A 207 1.74 3.33 22.17
CA THR A 207 0.71 3.86 23.04
C THR A 207 0.71 3.13 24.38
N ARG A 208 0.52 3.86 25.48
CA ARG A 208 0.36 3.31 26.86
C ARG A 208 1.44 2.30 27.25
N GLY A 209 2.71 2.59 26.94
CA GLY A 209 3.78 1.66 27.25
C GLY A 209 3.69 0.33 26.52
N MET A 210 3.04 0.29 25.36
CA MET A 210 2.97 -0.87 24.48
C MET A 210 3.24 -0.49 23.02
N LEU A 211 3.61 -1.49 22.24
CA LEU A 211 3.74 -1.43 20.79
C LEU A 211 2.64 -2.30 20.17
N ILE A 212 1.80 -1.70 19.35
CA ILE A 212 0.79 -2.40 18.54
C ILE A 212 1.29 -2.39 17.10
N TYR A 213 1.53 -3.55 16.51
CA TYR A 213 2.18 -3.65 15.21
C TYR A 213 1.53 -4.68 14.29
N ASN A 214 1.53 -4.38 12.98
CA ASN A 214 1.11 -5.34 11.97
C ASN A 214 2.27 -6.21 11.50
N LEU A 215 1.95 -7.38 10.96
CA LEU A 215 2.91 -8.23 10.26
C LEU A 215 2.97 -7.87 8.77
N PRO A 216 4.12 -8.12 8.09
CA PRO A 216 4.31 -7.76 6.70
C PRO A 216 3.53 -8.69 5.77
N ASN A 217 2.27 -8.38 5.50
CA ASN A 217 1.42 -9.17 4.62
C ASN A 217 0.60 -8.32 3.65
N ALA A 218 0.79 -7.00 3.62
CA ALA A 218 0.03 -6.13 2.73
C ALA A 218 0.94 -5.49 1.68
N GLY A 219 0.38 -5.22 0.51
CA GLY A 219 0.97 -4.34 -0.48
C GLY A 219 1.18 -2.93 0.08
N CYS A 220 1.54 -2.02 -0.78
CA CYS A 220 1.80 -0.63 -0.44
C CYS A 220 0.69 0.26 -1.01
N GLU A 221 0.19 1.22 -0.24
CA GLU A 221 -0.63 2.31 -0.78
C GLU A 221 0.26 3.26 -1.60
N LEU A 222 -0.20 3.62 -2.79
CA LEU A 222 0.42 4.65 -3.60
C LEU A 222 -0.58 5.78 -3.83
N LYS A 223 -0.33 6.95 -3.20
CA LYS A 223 -1.14 8.15 -3.41
C LYS A 223 -0.38 9.10 -4.34
N ILE A 224 -0.98 9.37 -5.48
CA ILE A 224 -0.52 10.32 -6.47
C ILE A 224 -1.33 11.60 -6.28
N ASP A 225 -0.65 12.73 -6.06
CA ASP A 225 -1.28 14.00 -5.73
C ASP A 225 -0.85 15.08 -6.72
N ASN A 226 -1.76 15.39 -7.66
CA ASN A 226 -1.68 16.50 -8.61
C ASN A 226 -0.35 16.56 -9.40
N ILE A 227 0.18 15.38 -9.82
CA ILE A 227 1.46 15.35 -10.55
C ILE A 227 1.32 15.87 -11.98
N SER A 228 2.25 16.72 -12.38
CA SER A 228 2.42 17.14 -13.77
C SER A 228 3.86 16.94 -14.22
N LYS A 229 4.04 16.58 -15.49
CA LYS A 229 5.37 16.45 -16.11
C LYS A 229 5.45 17.30 -17.36
N VAL A 230 6.34 18.29 -17.31
CA VAL A 230 6.62 19.18 -18.44
C VAL A 230 8.06 18.95 -18.89
N VAL A 231 8.25 18.71 -20.18
CA VAL A 231 9.56 18.49 -20.78
C VAL A 231 9.87 19.56 -21.82
N LYS A 232 11.15 19.82 -22.08
CA LYS A 232 11.56 20.64 -23.22
C LYS A 232 11.29 19.88 -24.51
N CYS A 233 10.69 20.54 -25.49
CA CYS A 233 10.47 19.94 -26.80
C CYS A 233 11.34 20.60 -27.88
N PRO A 234 11.79 19.85 -28.90
CA PRO A 234 12.58 20.39 -30.00
C PRO A 234 11.72 21.30 -30.89
N LYS A 235 12.38 22.21 -31.63
CA LYS A 235 11.71 23.14 -32.55
C LYS A 235 10.87 22.47 -33.64
N SER A 236 11.16 21.22 -33.94
CA SER A 236 10.44 20.37 -34.91
C SER A 236 9.13 19.81 -34.34
N ASP A 237 8.91 19.84 -33.01
CA ASP A 237 7.66 19.35 -32.39
C ASP A 237 6.51 20.35 -32.70
N PRO A 238 5.34 19.86 -33.16
CA PRO A 238 4.16 20.71 -33.42
C PRO A 238 3.74 21.57 -32.22
N SER A 239 3.97 21.10 -31.01
CA SER A 239 3.63 21.80 -29.75
C SER A 239 4.66 22.88 -29.36
N TYR A 240 5.78 23.03 -30.10
CA TYR A 240 6.83 23.95 -29.74
C TYR A 240 6.37 25.42 -29.66
N LYS A 241 5.59 25.86 -30.65
CA LYS A 241 5.07 27.24 -30.72
C LYS A 241 4.02 27.52 -29.64
N SER A 242 3.07 26.61 -29.47
CA SER A 242 1.98 26.78 -28.49
C SER A 242 2.45 26.63 -27.04
N GLY A 243 3.49 25.80 -26.80
CA GLY A 243 4.05 25.50 -25.47
C GLY A 243 5.30 26.33 -25.11
N ASN A 244 5.68 27.31 -25.92
CA ASN A 244 6.91 28.09 -25.71
C ASN A 244 8.16 27.20 -25.50
N GLY A 245 8.32 26.17 -26.34
CA GLY A 245 9.40 25.19 -26.26
C GLY A 245 9.25 24.16 -25.15
N LYS A 246 8.08 24.05 -24.55
CA LYS A 246 7.74 23.08 -23.51
C LYS A 246 6.51 22.26 -23.93
N LYS A 247 6.48 20.99 -23.53
CA LYS A 247 5.38 20.07 -23.77
C LYS A 247 4.94 19.45 -22.44
N CYS A 248 3.68 19.54 -22.14
CA CYS A 248 3.08 18.83 -21.02
C CYS A 248 2.84 17.38 -21.42
N ILE A 249 3.45 16.45 -20.68
CA ILE A 249 3.31 15.00 -20.89
C ILE A 249 2.32 14.40 -19.90
N LEU A 250 2.25 14.95 -18.67
CA LEU A 250 1.25 14.60 -17.66
C LEU A 250 0.64 15.89 -17.14
N ASP A 251 -0.69 15.93 -17.04
CA ASP A 251 -1.45 17.11 -16.62
C ASP A 251 -2.28 16.83 -15.37
N ARG A 252 -1.75 17.24 -14.21
CA ARG A 252 -2.43 17.26 -12.89
C ARG A 252 -3.12 15.93 -12.54
N VAL A 253 -2.37 14.83 -12.64
CA VAL A 253 -2.88 13.50 -12.35
C VAL A 253 -2.96 13.27 -10.85
N SER A 254 -4.16 12.93 -10.36
CA SER A 254 -4.41 12.54 -8.96
C SER A 254 -5.15 11.21 -8.92
N VAL A 255 -4.62 10.23 -8.21
CA VAL A 255 -5.26 8.93 -8.00
C VAL A 255 -4.64 8.24 -6.79
N THR A 256 -5.41 7.42 -6.09
CA THR A 256 -4.92 6.52 -5.06
C THR A 256 -5.04 5.08 -5.52
N ILE A 257 -3.96 4.32 -5.36
CA ILE A 257 -3.89 2.87 -5.57
C ILE A 257 -3.79 2.26 -4.18
N GLU A 258 -4.75 1.40 -3.84
CA GLU A 258 -4.84 0.78 -2.53
C GLU A 258 -3.83 -0.40 -2.40
N PRO A 259 -3.45 -0.79 -1.17
CA PRO A 259 -2.60 -1.97 -0.97
C PRO A 259 -3.21 -3.21 -1.61
N SER A 260 -2.35 -4.02 -2.24
CA SER A 260 -2.73 -5.29 -2.89
C SER A 260 -3.73 -5.14 -4.05
N GLU A 261 -3.89 -3.94 -4.61
CA GLU A 261 -4.66 -3.75 -5.85
C GLU A 261 -3.86 -4.22 -7.07
N PHE A 262 -4.56 -4.86 -7.99
CA PHE A 262 -4.07 -5.20 -9.33
C PHE A 262 -4.60 -4.16 -10.33
N VAL A 263 -3.72 -3.28 -10.81
CA VAL A 263 -4.09 -2.06 -11.55
C VAL A 263 -3.58 -2.11 -12.99
N ALA A 264 -4.47 -1.83 -13.95
CA ALA A 264 -4.11 -1.61 -15.35
C ALA A 264 -4.00 -0.12 -15.67
N VAL A 265 -2.93 0.28 -16.36
CA VAL A 265 -2.75 1.62 -16.92
C VAL A 265 -2.95 1.55 -18.43
N LEU A 266 -4.03 2.13 -18.90
CA LEU A 266 -4.52 2.08 -20.27
C LEU A 266 -4.44 3.45 -20.96
N GLY A 267 -4.40 3.46 -22.27
CA GLY A 267 -4.37 4.69 -23.07
C GLY A 267 -3.65 4.49 -24.39
N GLY A 268 -3.89 5.36 -25.35
CA GLY A 268 -3.29 5.31 -26.67
C GLY A 268 -1.75 5.50 -26.65
N SER A 269 -1.10 5.29 -27.78
CA SER A 269 0.32 5.62 -27.94
C SER A 269 0.54 7.11 -27.70
N GLY A 270 1.57 7.46 -26.91
CA GLY A 270 1.87 8.86 -26.57
C GLY A 270 0.94 9.49 -25.53
N ALA A 271 0.05 8.74 -24.89
CA ALA A 271 -0.80 9.23 -23.79
C ALA A 271 -0.04 9.51 -22.48
N GLY A 272 1.25 9.26 -22.41
CA GLY A 272 2.06 9.55 -21.23
C GLY A 272 2.18 8.40 -20.21
N LYS A 273 1.72 7.19 -20.52
CA LYS A 273 1.69 6.04 -19.60
C LYS A 273 3.06 5.69 -19.01
N THR A 274 4.07 5.51 -19.84
CA THR A 274 5.45 5.22 -19.38
C THR A 274 6.03 6.38 -18.58
N THR A 275 5.74 7.63 -18.96
CA THR A 275 6.13 8.81 -18.16
C THR A 275 5.41 8.82 -16.81
N PHE A 276 4.13 8.47 -16.77
CA PHE A 276 3.38 8.31 -15.52
C PHE A 276 4.03 7.24 -14.64
N LEU A 277 4.30 6.05 -15.21
CA LEU A 277 4.95 4.96 -14.49
C LEU A 277 6.31 5.39 -13.92
N ASN A 278 7.13 6.09 -14.72
CA ASN A 278 8.44 6.59 -14.29
C ASN A 278 8.35 7.63 -13.17
N CYS A 279 7.31 8.44 -13.16
CA CYS A 279 7.08 9.38 -12.06
C CYS A 279 6.66 8.66 -10.77
N ILE A 280 5.74 7.69 -10.87
CA ILE A 280 5.20 7.02 -9.68
C ILE A 280 6.10 5.93 -9.10
N ASN A 281 7.10 5.45 -9.85
CA ASN A 281 8.14 4.54 -9.35
C ASN A 281 9.42 5.26 -8.90
N GLY A 282 9.44 6.60 -8.99
CA GLY A 282 10.59 7.42 -8.61
C GLY A 282 11.79 7.36 -9.57
N TYR A 283 11.66 6.77 -10.76
CA TYR A 283 12.71 6.81 -11.78
C TYR A 283 12.95 8.25 -12.27
N GLU A 284 11.84 8.96 -12.52
CA GLU A 284 11.84 10.39 -12.80
C GLU A 284 10.99 11.15 -11.78
N GLU A 285 11.35 12.38 -11.44
CA GLU A 285 10.50 13.23 -10.63
C GLU A 285 9.50 13.98 -11.51
N ALA A 286 8.27 14.15 -11.02
CA ALA A 286 7.29 15.04 -11.63
C ALA A 286 7.78 16.50 -11.56
N THR A 287 7.33 17.34 -12.48
CA THR A 287 7.66 18.78 -12.47
C THR A 287 6.92 19.50 -11.33
N SER A 288 5.74 19.02 -10.97
CA SER A 288 4.95 19.51 -9.84
C SER A 288 4.06 18.38 -9.29
N GLY A 289 3.54 18.57 -8.09
CA GLY A 289 2.79 17.55 -7.35
C GLY A 289 3.71 16.62 -6.58
N ALA A 290 3.16 15.58 -5.96
CA ALA A 290 3.89 14.64 -5.13
C ALA A 290 3.35 13.20 -5.27
N VAL A 291 4.20 12.23 -4.97
CA VAL A 291 3.83 10.81 -4.89
C VAL A 291 4.16 10.34 -3.48
N TYR A 292 3.21 9.70 -2.83
CA TYR A 292 3.38 9.16 -1.48
C TYR A 292 3.24 7.64 -1.50
N MET A 293 4.17 6.97 -0.89
CA MET A 293 4.21 5.54 -0.68
C MET A 293 3.97 5.26 0.81
N ASP A 294 2.83 4.67 1.16
CA ASP A 294 2.35 4.53 2.55
C ASP A 294 2.42 5.84 3.36
N GLY A 295 2.10 6.97 2.71
CA GLY A 295 2.10 8.30 3.29
C GLY A 295 3.47 8.98 3.36
N ILE A 296 4.55 8.35 2.90
CA ILE A 296 5.91 8.93 2.84
C ILE A 296 6.16 9.48 1.43
N ASN A 297 6.64 10.71 1.32
CA ASN A 297 6.95 11.33 0.03
C ASN A 297 8.08 10.58 -0.68
N LEU A 298 7.77 10.02 -1.85
CA LEU A 298 8.70 9.21 -2.64
C LEU A 298 9.92 10.02 -3.12
N TYR A 299 9.70 11.25 -3.52
CA TYR A 299 10.78 12.07 -4.08
C TYR A 299 11.76 12.56 -3.02
N GLU A 300 11.26 12.90 -1.81
CA GLU A 300 12.10 13.31 -0.69
C GLU A 300 12.93 12.16 -0.11
N HIS A 301 12.41 10.92 -0.19
CA HIS A 301 13.03 9.73 0.41
C HIS A 301 13.37 8.66 -0.62
N LYS A 302 13.65 9.08 -1.86
CA LYS A 302 13.86 8.22 -3.03
C LYS A 302 14.87 7.10 -2.78
N ASP A 303 16.02 7.40 -2.16
CA ASP A 303 17.09 6.42 -1.94
C ASP A 303 16.71 5.28 -0.98
N THR A 304 15.76 5.53 -0.10
CA THR A 304 15.21 4.53 0.81
C THR A 304 14.07 3.77 0.14
N LEU A 305 13.08 4.48 -0.41
CA LEU A 305 11.85 3.88 -0.92
C LEU A 305 12.04 3.10 -2.22
N LYS A 306 12.95 3.52 -3.10
CA LYS A 306 13.23 2.80 -4.36
C LYS A 306 13.70 1.35 -4.14
N LYS A 307 14.27 1.02 -2.97
CA LYS A 307 14.67 -0.35 -2.64
C LYS A 307 13.47 -1.28 -2.39
N GLN A 308 12.31 -0.69 -2.13
CA GLN A 308 11.05 -1.38 -1.87
C GLN A 308 10.21 -1.53 -3.15
N ILE A 309 10.68 -1.02 -4.27
CA ILE A 309 9.99 -1.01 -5.57
C ILE A 309 10.60 -2.07 -6.48
N GLY A 310 9.77 -2.93 -7.05
CA GLY A 310 10.12 -3.77 -8.19
C GLY A 310 9.69 -3.08 -9.50
N TYR A 311 10.55 -3.08 -10.50
CA TYR A 311 10.25 -2.50 -11.80
C TYR A 311 10.71 -3.41 -12.95
N VAL A 312 9.76 -3.85 -13.75
CA VAL A 312 10.00 -4.69 -14.94
C VAL A 312 9.78 -3.83 -16.19
N PRO A 313 10.84 -3.46 -16.89
CA PRO A 313 10.73 -2.66 -18.12
C PRO A 313 10.17 -3.49 -19.28
N GLN A 314 9.74 -2.81 -20.34
CA GLN A 314 9.21 -3.43 -21.55
C GLN A 314 10.20 -4.40 -22.19
N GLU A 315 11.47 -3.98 -22.33
CA GLU A 315 12.57 -4.85 -22.74
C GLU A 315 13.24 -5.48 -21.53
N ASP A 316 13.41 -6.79 -21.53
CA ASP A 316 14.08 -7.47 -20.44
C ASP A 316 15.59 -7.21 -20.46
N LEU A 317 16.18 -7.06 -19.27
CA LEU A 317 17.61 -6.85 -19.07
C LEU A 317 18.37 -8.13 -18.72
N LEU A 318 17.78 -9.29 -19.04
CA LEU A 318 18.34 -10.59 -18.68
C LEU A 318 19.57 -10.94 -19.53
N ARG A 319 20.63 -11.39 -18.86
CA ARG A 319 21.86 -11.79 -19.51
C ARG A 319 21.76 -13.21 -20.07
N ASN A 320 22.03 -13.37 -21.36
CA ASN A 320 22.18 -14.67 -22.01
C ASN A 320 23.47 -15.38 -21.58
N GLY A 321 23.54 -16.70 -21.74
CA GLY A 321 24.73 -17.51 -21.48
C GLY A 321 24.88 -17.98 -20.02
N ILE A 322 23.86 -17.75 -19.18
CA ILE A 322 23.78 -18.27 -17.82
C ILE A 322 22.40 -18.88 -17.58
N SER A 323 22.31 -19.86 -16.67
CA SER A 323 21.02 -20.46 -16.33
C SER A 323 20.11 -19.50 -15.58
N VAL A 324 18.79 -19.72 -15.69
CA VAL A 324 17.76 -18.97 -14.98
C VAL A 324 18.06 -18.94 -13.47
N ARG A 325 18.36 -20.10 -12.87
CA ARG A 325 18.69 -20.18 -11.44
C ARG A 325 19.91 -19.33 -11.07
N LYS A 326 21.01 -19.40 -11.84
CA LYS A 326 22.20 -18.59 -11.61
C LYS A 326 21.92 -17.10 -11.77
N THR A 327 21.03 -16.73 -12.70
CA THR A 327 20.61 -15.33 -12.87
C THR A 327 19.97 -14.82 -11.56
N LEU A 328 19.03 -15.57 -10.99
CA LEU A 328 18.39 -15.18 -9.73
C LEU A 328 19.37 -15.21 -8.55
N GLU A 329 20.31 -16.16 -8.52
CA GLU A 329 21.36 -16.20 -7.48
C GLU A 329 22.23 -14.92 -7.48
N TYR A 330 22.63 -14.44 -8.66
CA TYR A 330 23.39 -13.19 -8.76
C TYR A 330 22.55 -11.97 -8.36
N ILE A 331 21.32 -11.89 -8.84
CA ILE A 331 20.40 -10.78 -8.52
C ILE A 331 20.08 -10.78 -7.03
N ALA A 332 19.80 -11.94 -6.43
CA ALA A 332 19.56 -12.06 -5.00
C ALA A 332 20.76 -11.59 -4.15
N ARG A 333 21.98 -11.87 -4.58
CA ARG A 333 23.18 -11.36 -3.89
C ARG A 333 23.32 -9.84 -3.96
N MET A 334 22.86 -9.21 -5.05
CA MET A 334 22.91 -7.76 -5.21
C MET A 334 21.76 -7.04 -4.51
N ARG A 335 20.56 -7.65 -4.52
CA ARG A 335 19.33 -6.98 -4.05
C ARG A 335 18.96 -7.28 -2.61
N LEU A 336 19.25 -8.47 -2.09
CA LEU A 336 18.99 -8.80 -0.70
C LEU A 336 19.99 -8.13 0.24
N PRO A 337 19.61 -7.89 1.51
CA PRO A 337 20.54 -7.41 2.53
C PRO A 337 21.80 -8.30 2.64
N ALA A 338 22.94 -7.70 2.93
CA ALA A 338 24.21 -8.42 3.06
C ALA A 338 24.20 -9.46 4.19
N ASP A 339 23.32 -9.27 5.18
CA ASP A 339 23.11 -10.15 6.32
C ASP A 339 22.20 -11.37 6.02
N VAL A 340 21.65 -11.50 4.78
CA VAL A 340 20.88 -12.69 4.37
C VAL A 340 21.80 -13.86 4.08
N GLU A 341 21.65 -14.95 4.82
CA GLU A 341 22.47 -16.16 4.66
C GLU A 341 22.17 -16.89 3.34
N LYS A 342 23.10 -17.76 2.95
CA LYS A 342 22.98 -18.53 1.70
C LYS A 342 21.70 -19.38 1.68
N ASN A 343 21.34 -20.02 2.79
CA ASN A 343 20.16 -20.87 2.88
C ASN A 343 18.87 -20.05 2.79
N GLU A 344 18.78 -18.91 3.48
CA GLU A 344 17.65 -17.97 3.39
C GLU A 344 17.50 -17.45 1.95
N ARG A 345 18.62 -17.11 1.31
CA ARG A 345 18.64 -16.62 -0.06
C ARG A 345 18.15 -17.67 -1.05
N ASN A 346 18.61 -18.92 -0.88
CA ASN A 346 18.16 -20.04 -1.73
C ASN A 346 16.67 -20.29 -1.53
N ALA A 347 16.19 -20.35 -0.29
CA ALA A 347 14.78 -20.53 0.01
C ALA A 347 13.92 -19.42 -0.63
N ARG A 348 14.39 -18.15 -0.59
CA ARG A 348 13.69 -17.05 -1.25
C ARG A 348 13.67 -17.17 -2.77
N ILE A 349 14.75 -17.65 -3.39
CA ILE A 349 14.81 -17.93 -4.82
C ILE A 349 13.81 -19.02 -5.19
N ASP A 350 13.78 -20.12 -4.45
CA ASP A 350 12.87 -21.24 -4.68
C ASP A 350 11.41 -20.78 -4.56
N GLN A 351 11.07 -20.05 -3.51
CA GLN A 351 9.75 -19.44 -3.33
C GLN A 351 9.37 -18.53 -4.51
N THR A 352 10.33 -17.76 -5.04
CA THR A 352 10.08 -16.86 -6.17
C THR A 352 9.79 -17.65 -7.45
N PHE A 353 10.47 -18.76 -7.66
CA PHE A 353 10.18 -19.68 -8.78
C PHE A 353 8.78 -20.29 -8.67
N ASP A 354 8.40 -20.72 -7.48
CA ASP A 354 7.09 -21.32 -7.23
C ASP A 354 5.96 -20.31 -7.48
N MET A 355 6.10 -19.08 -7.00
CA MET A 355 5.14 -17.98 -7.22
C MET A 355 4.85 -17.73 -8.71
N LEU A 356 5.83 -17.95 -9.58
CA LEU A 356 5.73 -17.68 -11.01
C LEU A 356 5.60 -18.94 -11.87
N GLY A 357 5.49 -20.13 -11.26
CA GLY A 357 5.36 -21.39 -11.97
C GLY A 357 6.55 -21.69 -12.87
N LEU A 358 7.78 -21.39 -12.43
CA LEU A 358 9.02 -21.68 -13.15
C LEU A 358 9.57 -23.03 -12.70
N ASP A 359 9.32 -24.08 -13.47
CA ASP A 359 9.69 -25.46 -13.16
C ASP A 359 11.21 -25.70 -13.15
N ALA A 360 11.63 -26.85 -12.62
CA ALA A 360 13.04 -27.22 -12.50
C ALA A 360 13.77 -27.25 -13.87
N LYS A 361 13.07 -27.60 -14.95
CA LYS A 361 13.63 -27.61 -16.32
C LYS A 361 13.93 -26.18 -16.78
N CYS A 362 13.02 -25.25 -16.56
CA CYS A 362 13.21 -23.84 -16.85
C CYS A 362 14.36 -23.26 -16.02
N GLN A 363 14.41 -23.54 -14.70
CA GLN A 363 15.46 -23.07 -13.79
C GLN A 363 16.87 -23.51 -14.23
N ALA A 364 17.02 -24.73 -14.73
CA ALA A 364 18.30 -25.30 -15.22
C ALA A 364 18.69 -24.77 -16.60
N SER A 365 17.73 -24.26 -17.39
CA SER A 365 17.93 -23.82 -18.75
C SER A 365 18.68 -22.49 -18.83
N ASP A 366 19.46 -22.29 -19.90
CA ASP A 366 20.01 -20.98 -20.25
C ASP A 366 18.87 -20.00 -20.54
N VAL A 367 19.01 -18.76 -20.08
CA VAL A 367 18.04 -17.67 -20.31
C VAL A 367 17.74 -17.48 -21.82
N LYS A 368 18.71 -17.73 -22.70
CA LYS A 368 18.52 -17.66 -24.16
C LYS A 368 17.58 -18.73 -24.71
N LYS A 369 17.45 -19.88 -24.01
CA LYS A 369 16.74 -21.08 -24.49
C LYS A 369 15.30 -21.20 -23.95
N VAL A 370 14.89 -20.34 -23.04
CA VAL A 370 13.53 -20.35 -22.49
C VAL A 370 12.54 -19.69 -23.46
N SER A 371 11.25 -20.06 -23.38
CA SER A 371 10.19 -19.43 -24.18
C SER A 371 10.02 -17.94 -23.85
N GLY A 372 9.38 -17.17 -24.73
CA GLY A 372 9.09 -15.75 -24.48
C GLY A 372 8.33 -15.51 -23.17
N GLY A 373 7.30 -16.31 -22.89
CA GLY A 373 6.54 -16.24 -21.66
C GLY A 373 7.37 -16.63 -20.41
N GLN A 374 8.20 -17.67 -20.51
CA GLN A 374 9.13 -18.02 -19.42
C GLN A 374 10.15 -16.89 -19.19
N ARG A 375 10.67 -16.29 -20.27
CA ARG A 375 11.62 -15.18 -20.18
C ARG A 375 11.01 -13.97 -19.47
N LYS A 376 9.76 -13.60 -19.78
CA LYS A 376 9.04 -12.54 -19.05
C LYS A 376 8.85 -12.89 -17.57
N ARG A 377 8.48 -14.13 -17.25
CA ARG A 377 8.37 -14.59 -15.84
C ARG A 377 9.72 -14.53 -15.13
N VAL A 378 10.83 -14.87 -15.78
CA VAL A 378 12.19 -14.74 -15.21
C VAL A 378 12.53 -13.28 -14.95
N SER A 379 12.15 -12.35 -15.85
CA SER A 379 12.32 -10.92 -15.64
C SER A 379 11.55 -10.44 -14.40
N ILE A 380 10.30 -10.90 -14.24
CA ILE A 380 9.48 -10.61 -13.04
C ILE A 380 10.12 -11.23 -11.79
N ALA A 381 10.60 -12.49 -11.86
CA ALA A 381 11.29 -13.15 -10.76
C ALA A 381 12.50 -12.37 -10.27
N SER A 382 13.23 -11.74 -11.19
CA SER A 382 14.41 -10.90 -10.91
C SER A 382 14.07 -9.71 -10.02
N GLU A 383 12.87 -9.17 -10.13
CA GLU A 383 12.38 -8.10 -9.27
C GLU A 383 11.79 -8.64 -7.96
N LEU A 384 11.01 -9.74 -8.04
CA LEU A 384 10.32 -10.34 -6.90
C LEU A 384 11.25 -10.96 -5.85
N VAL A 385 12.47 -11.35 -6.21
CA VAL A 385 13.42 -11.97 -5.28
C VAL A 385 13.72 -11.06 -4.09
N SER A 386 13.65 -9.75 -4.25
CA SER A 386 13.82 -8.77 -3.17
C SER A 386 12.57 -8.57 -2.32
N ASP A 387 11.48 -9.27 -2.61
CA ASP A 387 10.18 -9.20 -1.92
C ASP A 387 9.53 -7.81 -1.88
N PRO A 388 9.50 -7.05 -3.00
CA PRO A 388 8.97 -5.70 -2.97
C PRO A 388 7.46 -5.70 -2.65
N PRO A 389 6.96 -4.74 -1.82
CA PRO A 389 5.52 -4.59 -1.57
C PRO A 389 4.76 -4.06 -2.79
N ILE A 390 5.45 -3.41 -3.73
CA ILE A 390 4.87 -2.87 -4.96
C ILE A 390 5.69 -3.24 -6.18
N LEU A 391 5.00 -3.62 -7.26
CA LEU A 391 5.59 -4.05 -8.53
C LEU A 391 5.01 -3.25 -9.69
N PHE A 392 5.86 -2.63 -10.48
CA PHE A 392 5.53 -1.94 -11.71
C PHE A 392 5.98 -2.74 -12.92
N LEU A 393 5.10 -2.90 -13.92
CA LEU A 393 5.42 -3.61 -15.15
C LEU A 393 5.02 -2.76 -16.36
N ASP A 394 5.97 -2.55 -17.26
CA ASP A 394 5.75 -1.82 -18.51
C ASP A 394 5.57 -2.84 -19.65
N GLU A 395 4.35 -2.99 -20.14
CA GLU A 395 3.95 -3.91 -21.23
C GLU A 395 4.50 -5.34 -21.10
N PRO A 396 4.29 -6.03 -19.94
CA PRO A 396 4.90 -7.33 -19.70
C PRO A 396 4.40 -8.43 -20.66
N THR A 397 3.25 -8.23 -21.32
CA THR A 397 2.63 -9.19 -22.23
C THR A 397 2.99 -8.95 -23.70
N SER A 398 3.74 -7.90 -23.99
CA SER A 398 4.13 -7.56 -25.37
C SER A 398 4.88 -8.71 -26.06
N GLY A 399 4.39 -9.11 -27.25
CA GLY A 399 4.99 -10.16 -28.06
C GLY A 399 4.67 -11.60 -27.60
N LEU A 400 3.75 -11.77 -26.65
CA LEU A 400 3.26 -13.09 -26.26
C LEU A 400 2.02 -13.50 -27.06
N ASP A 401 1.83 -14.81 -27.22
CA ASP A 401 0.60 -15.36 -27.76
C ASP A 401 -0.56 -15.18 -26.76
N PRO A 402 -1.84 -15.22 -27.22
CA PRO A 402 -3.00 -14.91 -26.37
C PRO A 402 -3.20 -15.83 -25.15
N GLU A 403 -2.73 -17.09 -25.20
CA GLU A 403 -2.82 -18.01 -24.08
C GLU A 403 -1.75 -17.72 -23.04
N THR A 404 -0.51 -17.54 -23.48
CA THR A 404 0.62 -17.17 -22.61
C THR A 404 0.38 -15.82 -21.93
N GLU A 405 -0.20 -14.84 -22.64
CA GLU A 405 -0.62 -13.55 -22.08
C GLU A 405 -1.62 -13.73 -20.95
N THR A 406 -2.71 -14.47 -21.18
CA THR A 406 -3.76 -14.73 -20.18
C THR A 406 -3.16 -15.40 -18.93
N ASN A 407 -2.28 -16.38 -19.13
CA ASN A 407 -1.61 -17.09 -18.04
C ASN A 407 -0.66 -16.16 -17.25
N LEU A 408 0.00 -15.21 -17.91
CA LEU A 408 0.85 -14.24 -17.23
C LEU A 408 0.01 -13.25 -16.41
N ILE A 409 -1.07 -12.70 -16.96
CA ILE A 409 -1.99 -11.80 -16.24
C ILE A 409 -2.60 -12.51 -15.02
N ALA A 410 -3.01 -13.78 -15.16
CA ALA A 410 -3.51 -14.57 -14.03
C ALA A 410 -2.45 -14.74 -12.93
N SER A 411 -1.18 -14.97 -13.30
CA SER A 411 -0.08 -15.07 -12.35
C SER A 411 0.17 -13.73 -11.63
N LEU A 412 0.08 -12.60 -12.34
CA LEU A 412 0.21 -11.26 -11.76
C LEU A 412 -0.95 -10.94 -10.80
N ARG A 413 -2.19 -11.33 -11.15
CA ARG A 413 -3.34 -11.22 -10.25
C ARG A 413 -3.13 -12.03 -8.98
N GLN A 414 -2.58 -13.25 -9.10
CA GLN A 414 -2.25 -14.07 -7.93
C GLN A 414 -1.18 -13.40 -7.05
N LEU A 415 -0.17 -12.73 -7.64
CA LEU A 415 0.79 -11.94 -6.87
C LEU A 415 0.11 -10.83 -6.08
N ALA A 416 -0.90 -10.17 -6.64
CA ALA A 416 -1.65 -9.13 -5.94
C ALA A 416 -2.51 -9.71 -4.80
N HIS A 417 -3.32 -10.72 -5.07
CA HIS A 417 -4.35 -11.18 -4.13
C HIS A 417 -3.85 -12.23 -3.13
N THR A 418 -3.00 -13.17 -3.57
CA THR A 418 -2.51 -14.26 -2.71
C THR A 418 -1.21 -13.89 -2.00
N HIS A 419 -0.33 -13.17 -2.69
CA HIS A 419 0.94 -12.71 -2.14
C HIS A 419 0.91 -11.24 -1.70
N GLU A 420 -0.29 -10.64 -1.72
CA GLU A 420 -0.61 -9.30 -1.19
C GLU A 420 0.33 -8.20 -1.71
N LYS A 421 0.73 -8.25 -2.99
CA LYS A 421 1.56 -7.22 -3.62
C LYS A 421 0.68 -6.19 -4.34
N THR A 422 1.01 -4.91 -4.25
CA THR A 422 0.42 -3.92 -5.16
C THR A 422 1.06 -4.07 -6.53
N VAL A 423 0.27 -4.34 -7.57
CA VAL A 423 0.79 -4.64 -8.91
C VAL A 423 0.19 -3.67 -9.92
N ILE A 424 1.05 -2.91 -10.60
CA ILE A 424 0.65 -1.90 -11.58
C ILE A 424 1.22 -2.27 -12.94
N VAL A 425 0.34 -2.44 -13.92
CA VAL A 425 0.70 -2.92 -15.27
C VAL A 425 0.29 -1.90 -16.32
N ILE A 426 1.23 -1.43 -17.13
CA ILE A 426 0.89 -0.80 -18.39
C ILE A 426 0.57 -1.90 -19.40
N THR A 427 -0.59 -1.82 -20.02
CA THR A 427 -0.99 -2.74 -21.09
C THR A 427 -1.76 -2.04 -22.18
N HIS A 428 -1.69 -2.60 -23.38
CA HIS A 428 -2.51 -2.21 -24.53
C HIS A 428 -3.64 -3.21 -24.79
N THR A 429 -3.58 -4.37 -24.14
CA THR A 429 -4.53 -5.45 -24.37
C THR A 429 -5.70 -5.32 -23.42
N LEU A 430 -6.91 -5.34 -23.98
CA LEU A 430 -8.18 -5.26 -23.24
C LEU A 430 -8.80 -6.63 -22.97
N LYS A 431 -8.25 -7.70 -23.55
CA LYS A 431 -8.81 -9.06 -23.49
C LYS A 431 -9.01 -9.57 -22.05
N ASN A 432 -8.13 -9.22 -21.13
CA ASN A 432 -8.14 -9.71 -19.75
C ASN A 432 -8.43 -8.57 -18.75
N ILE A 433 -9.12 -7.50 -19.20
CA ILE A 433 -9.30 -6.30 -18.40
C ILE A 433 -10.12 -6.57 -17.13
N ASP A 434 -11.07 -7.50 -17.18
CA ASP A 434 -11.92 -7.89 -16.06
C ASP A 434 -11.15 -8.63 -14.93
N MET A 435 -9.89 -8.99 -15.18
CA MET A 435 -9.02 -9.54 -14.14
C MET A 435 -8.41 -8.48 -13.23
N PHE A 436 -8.47 -7.20 -13.60
CA PHE A 436 -7.93 -6.10 -12.81
C PHE A 436 -8.96 -5.57 -11.81
N ASP A 437 -8.48 -5.11 -10.67
CA ASP A 437 -9.33 -4.49 -9.64
C ASP A 437 -9.64 -3.03 -9.99
N LYS A 438 -8.66 -2.37 -10.64
CA LYS A 438 -8.76 -0.98 -11.03
C LYS A 438 -8.12 -0.75 -12.39
N ILE A 439 -8.74 0.11 -13.19
CA ILE A 439 -8.20 0.58 -14.47
C ILE A 439 -8.03 2.09 -14.44
N LEU A 440 -6.90 2.56 -14.99
CA LEU A 440 -6.60 3.97 -15.16
C LEU A 440 -6.57 4.26 -16.66
N PHE A 441 -7.48 5.10 -17.14
CA PHE A 441 -7.56 5.46 -18.57
C PHE A 441 -6.92 6.83 -18.82
N PHE A 442 -5.83 6.84 -19.59
CA PHE A 442 -5.15 8.06 -20.03
C PHE A 442 -5.53 8.46 -21.45
N ALA A 443 -5.89 9.73 -21.60
CA ALA A 443 -6.04 10.39 -22.88
C ALA A 443 -4.75 11.07 -23.34
N PRO A 444 -4.66 11.48 -24.63
CA PRO A 444 -3.55 12.27 -25.15
C PRO A 444 -3.28 13.53 -24.31
N GLY A 445 -2.00 13.85 -24.09
CA GLY A 445 -1.59 14.98 -23.24
C GLY A 445 -1.49 14.62 -21.76
N GLY A 446 -1.48 13.33 -21.41
CA GLY A 446 -1.26 12.84 -20.05
C GLY A 446 -2.41 13.13 -19.09
N LYS A 447 -3.63 13.16 -19.62
CA LYS A 447 -4.84 13.45 -18.87
C LYS A 447 -5.49 12.15 -18.38
N LEU A 448 -5.67 12.03 -17.08
CA LEU A 448 -6.40 10.90 -16.51
C LEU A 448 -7.91 11.18 -16.62
N CYS A 449 -8.59 10.34 -17.39
CA CYS A 449 -10.01 10.48 -17.69
C CYS A 449 -10.91 9.54 -16.88
N PHE A 450 -10.34 8.45 -16.36
CA PHE A 450 -11.06 7.48 -15.55
C PHE A 450 -10.11 6.74 -14.61
N ALA A 451 -10.57 6.48 -13.39
CA ALA A 451 -9.94 5.55 -12.44
C ALA A 451 -11.04 4.85 -11.64
N GLY A 452 -11.19 3.55 -11.83
CA GLY A 452 -12.22 2.74 -11.19
C GLY A 452 -12.12 1.28 -11.59
N SER A 453 -13.08 0.45 -11.14
CA SER A 453 -13.15 -0.96 -11.55
C SER A 453 -13.56 -1.10 -13.02
N PRO A 454 -13.32 -2.26 -13.67
CA PRO A 454 -13.83 -2.55 -15.00
C PRO A 454 -15.35 -2.36 -15.11
N ASP A 455 -16.11 -2.85 -14.10
CA ASP A 455 -17.58 -2.72 -14.08
C ASP A 455 -18.02 -1.25 -14.05
N GLU A 456 -17.38 -0.41 -13.23
CA GLU A 456 -17.63 1.02 -13.18
C GLU A 456 -17.32 1.71 -14.53
N ALA A 457 -16.32 1.21 -15.27
CA ALA A 457 -16.03 1.72 -16.61
C ALA A 457 -17.11 1.35 -17.61
N TYR A 458 -17.58 0.09 -17.64
CA TYR A 458 -18.69 -0.33 -18.51
C TYR A 458 -19.95 0.50 -18.25
N GLU A 459 -20.27 0.76 -16.98
CA GLU A 459 -21.42 1.60 -16.61
C GLU A 459 -21.24 3.07 -17.03
N LEU A 460 -20.07 3.66 -16.76
CA LEU A 460 -19.81 5.07 -17.07
C LEU A 460 -19.84 5.35 -18.56
N PHE A 461 -19.12 4.53 -19.33
CA PHE A 461 -18.97 4.74 -20.78
C PHE A 461 -20.14 4.14 -21.57
N GLN A 462 -21.05 3.40 -20.91
CA GLN A 462 -22.21 2.74 -21.53
C GLN A 462 -21.83 1.88 -22.75
N VAL A 463 -20.73 1.17 -22.67
CA VAL A 463 -20.18 0.31 -23.71
C VAL A 463 -20.34 -1.17 -23.36
N LYS A 464 -20.41 -2.03 -24.36
CA LYS A 464 -20.39 -3.48 -24.22
C LYS A 464 -18.99 -4.05 -24.43
N ASP A 465 -18.13 -3.30 -25.12
CA ASP A 465 -16.75 -3.67 -25.39
C ASP A 465 -15.84 -2.52 -24.95
N MET A 466 -14.85 -2.85 -24.15
CA MET A 466 -13.89 -1.88 -23.61
C MET A 466 -13.07 -1.19 -24.74
N THR A 467 -13.00 -1.77 -25.95
CA THR A 467 -12.35 -1.14 -27.10
C THR A 467 -13.03 0.16 -27.53
N ASP A 468 -14.34 0.29 -27.31
CA ASP A 468 -15.08 1.52 -27.64
C ASP A 468 -14.74 2.67 -26.69
N VAL A 469 -14.25 2.38 -25.48
CA VAL A 469 -13.79 3.41 -24.53
C VAL A 469 -12.66 4.24 -25.11
N TYR A 470 -11.75 3.64 -25.88
CA TYR A 470 -10.67 4.40 -26.53
C TYR A 470 -11.18 5.46 -27.50
N LYS A 471 -12.25 5.17 -28.24
CA LYS A 471 -12.87 6.12 -29.17
C LYS A 471 -13.54 7.26 -28.39
N LEU A 472 -14.35 6.91 -27.39
CA LEU A 472 -15.06 7.88 -26.56
C LEU A 472 -14.11 8.82 -25.82
N ILE A 473 -13.08 8.29 -25.20
CA ILE A 473 -12.08 9.11 -24.48
C ILE A 473 -11.35 10.06 -25.44
N ARG A 474 -11.05 9.61 -26.68
CA ARG A 474 -10.41 10.44 -27.69
C ARG A 474 -11.32 11.58 -28.18
N GLU A 475 -12.61 11.31 -28.37
CA GLU A 475 -13.59 12.30 -28.81
C GLU A 475 -13.98 13.29 -27.71
N TYR A 476 -14.14 12.82 -26.47
CA TYR A 476 -14.65 13.60 -25.34
C TYR A 476 -13.63 13.78 -24.20
N THR A 477 -12.34 13.85 -24.57
CA THR A 477 -11.24 13.94 -23.56
C THR A 477 -11.46 15.02 -22.53
N ALA A 478 -11.86 16.23 -22.94
CA ALA A 478 -12.02 17.37 -22.04
C ALA A 478 -13.16 17.16 -21.02
N GLU A 479 -14.26 16.56 -21.46
CA GLU A 479 -15.42 16.28 -20.62
C GLU A 479 -15.11 15.20 -19.58
N PHE A 480 -14.53 14.07 -20.01
CA PHE A 480 -14.17 12.98 -19.09
C PHE A 480 -13.07 13.40 -18.09
N GLU A 481 -12.07 14.17 -18.53
CA GLU A 481 -11.05 14.70 -17.65
C GLU A 481 -11.66 15.63 -16.58
N GLN A 482 -12.54 16.57 -17.00
CA GLN A 482 -13.18 17.47 -16.06
C GLN A 482 -14.05 16.72 -15.05
N ASN A 483 -14.88 15.78 -15.52
CA ASN A 483 -15.73 14.96 -14.66
C ASN A 483 -14.89 14.15 -13.65
N TYR A 484 -13.78 13.57 -14.11
CA TYR A 484 -12.87 12.85 -13.21
C TYR A 484 -12.25 13.77 -12.17
N ARG A 485 -11.74 14.95 -12.55
CA ARG A 485 -11.19 15.93 -11.62
C ARG A 485 -12.18 16.41 -10.56
N GLU A 486 -13.41 16.70 -10.99
CA GLU A 486 -14.49 17.07 -10.08
C GLU A 486 -14.81 15.94 -9.08
N SER A 487 -14.74 14.68 -9.52
CA SER A 487 -14.90 13.53 -8.64
C SER A 487 -13.80 13.38 -7.61
N CYS A 488 -12.58 13.81 -7.92
CA CYS A 488 -11.44 13.80 -7.00
C CYS A 488 -11.46 14.95 -5.96
N MET A 489 -12.18 16.05 -6.25
CA MET A 489 -12.29 17.21 -5.38
C MET A 489 -13.44 17.11 -4.37
N ARG A 490 -14.40 16.22 -4.63
CA ARG A 490 -15.53 15.90 -3.74
C ARG A 490 -15.16 14.75 -2.80
#